data_525e36cf1b1b08252422895e9d61dacc
#
_entry.id   525e36cf1b1b08252422895e9d61dacc
#
_cell.length_a   1.000
_cell.length_b   1.000
_cell.length_c   1.000
_cell.angle_alpha   90.00
_cell.angle_beta   90.00
_cell.angle_gamma   90.00
#
_symmetry.space_group_name_H-M   'P 1'
#
loop_
_entity.id
_entity.type
_entity.pdbx_description
1 polymer ?
#
loop_
_entity_poly.entity_id
_entity_poly.type
_entity_poly.pdbx_seq_one_letter_code
_entity_poly.pdbx_strand_id
1 'polypeptide(L)'
;MIWIPFAGAISEAAGTILEKTVLRKRRIDYKVYTVFSFLAIVLVSLPLLYFFWKLEPEAYETKNFIILLFVIATSIIANLLMFYSLKRENVTELEPLRLFQPLFVILLAFAIYSTERNFSILIVALVASGALIFSHLRKHHLQFNKYLIAALLASLFFAIELVASRAILPYYSGITFYFIRCAAIFIFTFAIFRSSPKFIDKTSGFLILVTGAIWIFYRVVLYYGYLTYGVIFTTLLFILAPIFIYIFARIFLKEKLNWRNILAAIIIVACVAYAILANPT
;
A
#
# COMPACT_ATOMS: atom_id res chain seq x y z
N MET A 1 -15.99 -4.20 13.94
CA MET A 1 -16.35 -3.34 12.77
C MET A 1 -15.55 -3.74 11.53
N ILE A 2 -15.89 -4.86 10.89
CA ILE A 2 -15.17 -5.45 9.74
C ILE A 2 -15.30 -4.59 8.46
N TRP A 3 -16.30 -3.71 8.37
CA TRP A 3 -16.54 -2.85 7.20
C TRP A 3 -15.44 -1.81 6.94
N ILE A 4 -14.67 -1.43 7.97
CA ILE A 4 -13.61 -0.42 7.85
C ILE A 4 -12.49 -0.91 6.90
N PRO A 5 -11.94 -2.14 7.02
CA PRO A 5 -10.97 -2.66 6.07
C PRO A 5 -11.47 -2.73 4.62
N PHE A 6 -12.77 -3.01 4.39
CA PHE A 6 -13.33 -2.97 3.04
C PHE A 6 -13.26 -1.56 2.42
N ALA A 7 -13.60 -0.53 3.20
CA ALA A 7 -13.44 0.86 2.76
C ALA A 7 -11.97 1.18 2.45
N GLY A 8 -11.04 0.63 3.24
CA GLY A 8 -9.60 0.72 2.98
C GLY A 8 -9.20 0.08 1.64
N ALA A 9 -9.69 -1.13 1.33
CA ALA A 9 -9.41 -1.80 0.07
C ALA A 9 -9.94 -1.02 -1.16
N ILE A 10 -11.13 -0.43 -1.05
CA ILE A 10 -11.69 0.44 -2.10
C ILE A 10 -10.82 1.70 -2.26
N SER A 11 -10.36 2.28 -1.16
CA SER A 11 -9.50 3.47 -1.18
C SER A 11 -8.15 3.18 -1.83
N GLU A 12 -7.54 2.02 -1.56
CA GLU A 12 -6.31 1.58 -2.22
C GLU A 12 -6.49 1.51 -3.74
N ALA A 13 -7.60 0.91 -4.19
CA ALA A 13 -7.92 0.83 -5.60
C ALA A 13 -8.08 2.22 -6.24
N ALA A 14 -8.84 3.12 -5.61
CA ALA A 14 -9.03 4.48 -6.10
C ALA A 14 -7.70 5.26 -6.14
N GLY A 15 -6.89 5.19 -5.08
CA GLY A 15 -5.57 5.82 -5.02
C GLY A 15 -4.66 5.36 -6.15
N THR A 16 -4.57 4.06 -6.39
CA THR A 16 -3.75 3.47 -7.46
C THR A 16 -4.13 3.99 -8.86
N ILE A 17 -5.45 4.08 -9.15
CA ILE A 17 -5.92 4.58 -10.45
C ILE A 17 -5.59 6.07 -10.62
N LEU A 18 -5.77 6.88 -9.56
CA LEU A 18 -5.43 8.31 -9.59
C LEU A 18 -3.93 8.54 -9.76
N GLU A 19 -3.08 7.80 -9.04
CA GLU A 19 -1.62 7.85 -9.21
C GLU A 19 -1.21 7.57 -10.66
N LYS A 20 -1.74 6.50 -11.23
CA LYS A 20 -1.46 6.18 -12.62
C LYS A 20 -1.93 7.25 -13.58
N THR A 21 -3.10 7.83 -13.33
CA THR A 21 -3.65 8.92 -14.16
C THR A 21 -2.72 10.13 -14.18
N VAL A 22 -2.15 10.51 -13.04
CA VAL A 22 -1.19 11.63 -12.96
C VAL A 22 0.14 11.24 -13.60
N LEU A 23 0.67 10.06 -13.31
CA LEU A 23 1.95 9.59 -13.83
C LEU A 23 1.95 9.35 -15.36
N ARG A 24 0.79 9.11 -15.98
CA ARG A 24 0.68 9.02 -17.45
C ARG A 24 1.01 10.33 -18.14
N LYS A 25 0.91 11.48 -17.47
CA LYS A 25 1.25 12.77 -18.07
C LYS A 25 2.76 12.85 -18.36
N ARG A 26 3.12 13.14 -19.62
CA ARG A 26 4.51 13.13 -20.10
C ARG A 26 5.45 14.07 -19.32
N ARG A 27 4.90 15.21 -18.84
CA ARG A 27 5.66 16.25 -18.11
C ARG A 27 5.97 15.88 -16.65
N ILE A 28 5.25 14.91 -16.07
CA ILE A 28 5.40 14.52 -14.68
C ILE A 28 6.28 13.28 -14.63
N ASP A 29 7.53 13.44 -14.22
CA ASP A 29 8.42 12.32 -13.94
C ASP A 29 8.14 11.71 -12.56
N TYR A 30 8.56 10.46 -12.34
CA TYR A 30 8.36 9.77 -11.06
C TYR A 30 8.98 10.52 -9.88
N LYS A 31 10.13 11.20 -10.07
CA LYS A 31 10.80 12.02 -9.05
C LYS A 31 9.94 13.21 -8.62
N VAL A 32 9.39 13.93 -9.61
CA VAL A 32 8.47 15.05 -9.38
C VAL A 32 7.21 14.54 -8.65
N TYR A 33 6.63 13.44 -9.15
CA TYR A 33 5.45 12.84 -8.52
C TYR A 33 5.72 12.43 -7.07
N THR A 34 6.84 11.76 -6.77
CA THR A 34 7.20 11.36 -5.41
C THR A 34 7.22 12.55 -4.46
N VAL A 35 7.94 13.62 -4.81
CA VAL A 35 8.05 14.80 -3.94
C VAL A 35 6.68 15.42 -3.65
N PHE A 36 5.88 15.65 -4.70
CA PHE A 36 4.61 16.36 -4.54
C PHE A 36 3.48 15.50 -4.00
N SER A 37 3.52 14.17 -4.17
CA SER A 37 2.58 13.27 -3.52
C SER A 37 2.77 13.23 -2.01
N PHE A 38 4.02 13.15 -1.53
CA PHE A 38 4.30 13.21 -0.11
C PHE A 38 4.07 14.59 0.49
N LEU A 39 4.35 15.68 -0.23
CA LEU A 39 3.95 17.02 0.18
C LEU A 39 2.42 17.13 0.34
N ALA A 40 1.65 16.61 -0.60
CA ALA A 40 0.19 16.62 -0.54
C ALA A 40 -0.34 15.85 0.68
N ILE A 41 0.23 14.67 0.97
CA ILE A 41 -0.13 13.90 2.17
C ILE A 41 0.17 14.73 3.43
N VAL A 42 1.33 15.36 3.52
CA VAL A 42 1.71 16.22 4.65
C VAL A 42 0.72 17.37 4.81
N LEU A 43 0.43 18.11 3.74
CA LEU A 43 -0.49 19.26 3.78
C LEU A 43 -1.91 18.87 4.18
N VAL A 44 -2.44 17.77 3.62
CA VAL A 44 -3.79 17.28 3.92
C VAL A 44 -3.89 16.72 5.35
N SER A 45 -2.80 16.17 5.89
CA SER A 45 -2.80 15.64 7.26
C SER A 45 -2.67 16.72 8.33
N LEU A 46 -2.12 17.91 8.03
CA LEU A 46 -1.93 18.98 9.02
C LEU A 46 -3.21 19.33 9.82
N PRO A 47 -4.37 19.60 9.21
CA PRO A 47 -5.58 19.88 9.97
C PRO A 47 -6.06 18.69 10.80
N LEU A 48 -5.80 17.46 10.36
CA LEU A 48 -6.18 16.25 11.07
C LEU A 48 -5.32 16.05 12.32
N LEU A 49 -4.07 16.49 12.31
CA LEU A 49 -3.18 16.38 13.45
C LEU A 49 -3.68 17.20 14.64
N TYR A 50 -4.35 18.32 14.41
CA TYR A 50 -4.94 19.11 15.50
C TYR A 50 -5.90 18.29 16.37
N PHE A 51 -6.65 17.37 15.77
CA PHE A 51 -7.64 16.54 16.46
C PHE A 51 -7.10 15.19 16.91
N PHE A 52 -6.13 14.62 16.18
CA PHE A 52 -5.72 13.21 16.32
C PHE A 52 -4.25 13.05 16.68
N TRP A 53 -3.56 14.12 17.09
CA TRP A 53 -2.16 14.00 17.51
C TRP A 53 -2.06 13.10 18.75
N LYS A 54 -1.28 12.03 18.62
CA LYS A 54 -0.91 11.18 19.73
C LYS A 54 0.50 10.66 19.51
N LEU A 55 1.37 10.92 20.49
CA LEU A 55 2.76 10.48 20.49
C LEU A 55 3.13 10.16 21.94
N GLU A 56 3.30 8.88 22.23
CA GLU A 56 3.65 8.41 23.57
C GLU A 56 5.16 8.60 23.83
N PRO A 57 5.58 8.76 25.12
CA PRO A 57 7.00 8.93 25.46
C PRO A 57 7.88 7.79 24.98
N GLU A 58 7.39 6.57 24.94
CA GLU A 58 8.09 5.38 24.48
C GLU A 58 8.50 5.47 22.99
N ALA A 59 7.84 6.30 22.22
CA ALA A 59 8.23 6.56 20.83
C ALA A 59 9.65 7.14 20.70
N TYR A 60 10.13 7.83 21.75
CA TYR A 60 11.47 8.43 21.79
C TYR A 60 12.55 7.46 22.26
N GLU A 61 12.20 6.26 22.72
CA GLU A 61 13.20 5.26 23.07
C GLU A 61 14.09 4.95 21.86
N THR A 62 15.39 4.78 22.10
CA THR A 62 16.37 4.53 21.04
C THR A 62 15.99 3.39 20.12
N LYS A 63 15.46 2.29 20.68
CA LYS A 63 14.97 1.13 19.90
C LYS A 63 13.85 1.53 18.94
N ASN A 64 12.84 2.22 19.42
CA ASN A 64 11.66 2.61 18.65
C ASN A 64 12.00 3.66 17.60
N PHE A 65 12.91 4.56 17.93
CA PHE A 65 13.44 5.55 17.00
C PHE A 65 14.24 4.89 15.85
N ILE A 66 15.09 3.90 16.14
CA ILE A 66 15.80 3.13 15.12
C ILE A 66 14.82 2.41 14.20
N ILE A 67 13.78 1.77 14.75
CA ILE A 67 12.73 1.14 13.93
C ILE A 67 12.02 2.17 13.06
N LEU A 68 11.71 3.35 13.57
CA LEU A 68 11.11 4.43 12.78
C LEU A 68 12.01 4.84 11.60
N LEU A 69 13.31 5.03 11.83
CA LEU A 69 14.27 5.34 10.76
C LEU A 69 14.34 4.23 9.72
N PHE A 70 14.34 2.97 10.16
CA PHE A 70 14.30 1.80 9.26
C PHE A 70 13.02 1.77 8.42
N VAL A 71 11.86 2.03 9.03
CA VAL A 71 10.57 2.16 8.34
C VAL A 71 10.59 3.29 7.30
N ILE A 72 11.15 4.45 7.64
CA ILE A 72 11.29 5.57 6.71
C ILE A 72 12.20 5.19 5.53
N ALA A 73 13.35 4.59 5.80
CA ALA A 73 14.30 4.20 4.76
C ALA A 73 13.70 3.16 3.79
N THR A 74 13.06 2.12 4.32
CA THR A 74 12.40 1.09 3.51
C THR A 74 11.22 1.68 2.72
N SER A 75 10.46 2.61 3.30
CA SER A 75 9.40 3.35 2.61
C SER A 75 9.92 4.18 1.44
N ILE A 76 11.03 4.89 1.62
CA ILE A 76 11.63 5.70 0.55
C ILE A 76 12.00 4.80 -0.63
N ILE A 77 12.72 3.70 -0.36
CA ILE A 77 13.14 2.74 -1.38
C ILE A 77 11.91 2.16 -2.11
N ALA A 78 10.92 1.69 -1.36
CA ALA A 78 9.71 1.09 -1.91
C ALA A 78 8.95 2.05 -2.83
N ASN A 79 8.71 3.28 -2.40
CA ASN A 79 7.96 4.27 -3.18
C ASN A 79 8.73 4.70 -4.44
N LEU A 80 10.05 4.90 -4.36
CA LEU A 80 10.86 5.26 -5.52
C LEU A 80 10.85 4.15 -6.57
N LEU A 81 11.03 2.90 -6.17
CA LEU A 81 10.98 1.74 -7.06
C LEU A 81 9.59 1.59 -7.68
N MET A 82 8.53 1.73 -6.89
CA MET A 82 7.15 1.61 -7.37
C MET A 82 6.80 2.71 -8.38
N PHE A 83 7.06 3.98 -8.07
CA PHE A 83 6.75 5.07 -8.98
C PHE A 83 7.62 5.06 -10.25
N TYR A 84 8.88 4.60 -10.13
CA TYR A 84 9.74 4.36 -11.28
C TYR A 84 9.14 3.33 -12.23
N SER A 85 8.63 2.23 -11.69
CA SER A 85 7.96 1.17 -12.45
C SER A 85 6.62 1.67 -13.03
N LEU A 86 5.79 2.29 -12.19
CA LEU A 86 4.46 2.77 -12.57
C LEU A 86 4.50 3.87 -13.64
N LYS A 87 5.59 4.63 -13.72
CA LYS A 87 5.80 5.62 -14.78
C LYS A 87 5.98 4.96 -16.15
N ARG A 88 6.60 3.80 -16.21
CA ARG A 88 7.05 3.16 -17.45
C ARG A 88 6.15 2.02 -17.92
N GLU A 89 5.60 1.25 -16.99
CA GLU A 89 4.77 0.08 -17.27
C GLU A 89 3.29 0.35 -17.05
N ASN A 90 2.43 -0.45 -17.67
CA ASN A 90 0.98 -0.39 -17.46
C ASN A 90 0.63 -0.98 -16.08
N VAL A 91 -0.47 -0.50 -15.48
CA VAL A 91 -0.97 -1.04 -14.20
C VAL A 91 -1.22 -2.54 -14.31
N THR A 92 -1.80 -2.99 -15.40
CA THR A 92 -2.11 -4.41 -15.66
C THR A 92 -0.88 -5.31 -15.71
N GLU A 93 0.30 -4.77 -16.02
CA GLU A 93 1.57 -5.50 -16.03
C GLU A 93 2.27 -5.49 -14.67
N LEU A 94 2.06 -4.43 -13.89
CA LEU A 94 2.64 -4.28 -12.55
C LEU A 94 1.81 -4.96 -11.46
N GLU A 95 0.48 -5.01 -11.61
CA GLU A 95 -0.40 -5.63 -10.61
C GLU A 95 0.02 -7.05 -10.21
N PRO A 96 0.35 -7.97 -11.13
CA PRO A 96 0.81 -9.31 -10.74
C PRO A 96 1.99 -9.29 -9.76
N LEU A 97 2.89 -8.31 -9.87
CA LEU A 97 4.08 -8.19 -9.03
C LEU A 97 3.76 -7.52 -7.69
N ARG A 98 2.82 -6.57 -7.69
CA ARG A 98 2.30 -5.95 -6.46
C ARG A 98 1.60 -6.97 -5.56
N LEU A 99 1.00 -8.00 -6.15
CA LEU A 99 0.31 -9.06 -5.42
C LEU A 99 1.25 -9.95 -4.59
N PHE A 100 2.56 -9.87 -4.81
CA PHE A 100 3.54 -10.49 -3.92
C PHE A 100 3.68 -9.73 -2.59
N GLN A 101 3.29 -8.45 -2.52
CA GLN A 101 3.38 -7.67 -1.27
C GLN A 101 2.55 -8.30 -0.14
N PRO A 102 1.26 -8.62 -0.28
CA PRO A 102 0.51 -9.32 0.75
C PRO A 102 1.14 -10.65 1.16
N LEU A 103 1.64 -11.43 0.20
CA LEU A 103 2.34 -12.69 0.48
C LEU A 103 3.58 -12.46 1.35
N PHE A 104 4.42 -11.49 1.00
CA PHE A 104 5.60 -11.15 1.81
C PHE A 104 5.21 -10.64 3.21
N VAL A 105 4.16 -9.81 3.32
CA VAL A 105 3.64 -9.32 4.62
C VAL A 105 3.23 -10.48 5.51
N ILE A 106 2.44 -11.43 4.97
CA ILE A 106 1.95 -12.60 5.71
C ILE A 106 3.11 -13.46 6.21
N LEU A 107 4.06 -13.78 5.32
CA LEU A 107 5.21 -14.61 5.67
C LEU A 107 6.12 -13.94 6.70
N LEU A 108 6.42 -12.65 6.54
CA LEU A 108 7.23 -11.89 7.49
C LEU A 108 6.53 -11.73 8.84
N ALA A 109 5.24 -11.42 8.86
CA ALA A 109 4.47 -11.27 10.09
C ALA A 109 4.41 -12.60 10.87
N PHE A 110 4.14 -13.71 10.21
CA PHE A 110 4.14 -15.03 10.82
C PHE A 110 5.51 -15.41 11.41
N ALA A 111 6.60 -15.08 10.71
CA ALA A 111 7.95 -15.36 11.17
C ALA A 111 8.35 -14.50 12.39
N ILE A 112 8.00 -13.21 12.37
CA ILE A 112 8.47 -12.21 13.35
C ILE A 112 7.57 -12.17 14.59
N TYR A 113 6.24 -12.20 14.42
CA TYR A 113 5.28 -12.02 15.52
C TYR A 113 4.70 -13.35 15.99
N SER A 114 5.03 -13.76 17.22
CA SER A 114 4.46 -14.98 17.82
C SER A 114 2.93 -14.93 17.97
N THR A 115 2.37 -13.73 18.15
CA THR A 115 0.92 -13.48 18.23
C THR A 115 0.18 -13.72 16.91
N GLU A 116 0.89 -13.70 15.79
CA GLU A 116 0.32 -13.94 14.45
C GLU A 116 0.38 -15.42 14.02
N ARG A 117 0.89 -16.32 14.86
CA ARG A 117 1.11 -17.74 14.53
C ARG A 117 -0.17 -18.58 14.61
N ASN A 118 -1.18 -18.16 13.82
CA ASN A 118 -2.37 -18.97 13.58
C ASN A 118 -2.25 -19.69 12.23
N PHE A 119 -1.95 -21.00 12.26
CA PHE A 119 -1.75 -21.80 11.05
C PHE A 119 -2.98 -21.86 10.15
N SER A 120 -4.20 -21.88 10.72
CA SER A 120 -5.43 -21.90 9.92
C SER A 120 -5.57 -20.62 9.09
N ILE A 121 -5.37 -19.45 9.72
CA ILE A 121 -5.42 -18.16 9.02
C ILE A 121 -4.26 -18.01 8.04
N LEU A 122 -3.06 -18.50 8.40
CA LEU A 122 -1.90 -18.52 7.51
C LEU A 122 -2.20 -19.28 6.21
N ILE A 123 -2.72 -20.50 6.31
CA ILE A 123 -3.04 -21.33 5.13
C ILE A 123 -4.06 -20.62 4.24
N VAL A 124 -5.12 -20.09 4.83
CA VAL A 124 -6.17 -19.37 4.10
C VAL A 124 -5.61 -18.13 3.39
N ALA A 125 -4.73 -17.36 4.07
CA ALA A 125 -4.09 -16.18 3.50
C ALA A 125 -3.12 -16.54 2.37
N LEU A 126 -2.38 -17.66 2.50
CA LEU A 126 -1.51 -18.16 1.43
C LEU A 126 -2.31 -18.65 0.21
N VAL A 127 -3.45 -19.32 0.43
CA VAL A 127 -4.35 -19.75 -0.65
C VAL A 127 -4.92 -18.54 -1.37
N ALA A 128 -5.39 -17.52 -0.66
CA ALA A 128 -5.90 -16.28 -1.24
C ALA A 128 -4.82 -15.55 -2.06
N SER A 129 -3.60 -15.40 -1.51
CA SER A 129 -2.46 -14.79 -2.20
C SER A 129 -2.06 -15.60 -3.44
N GLY A 130 -1.99 -16.92 -3.33
CA GLY A 130 -1.68 -17.83 -4.44
C GLY A 130 -2.71 -17.77 -5.56
N ALA A 131 -4.00 -17.76 -5.24
CA ALA A 131 -5.07 -17.62 -6.22
C ALA A 131 -4.98 -16.29 -6.97
N LEU A 132 -4.67 -15.21 -6.25
CA LEU A 132 -4.50 -13.89 -6.82
C LEU A 132 -3.31 -13.83 -7.78
N ILE A 133 -2.14 -14.33 -7.38
CA ILE A 133 -0.94 -14.41 -8.22
C ILE A 133 -1.23 -15.27 -9.47
N PHE A 134 -1.84 -16.46 -9.28
CA PHE A 134 -2.15 -17.37 -10.39
C PHE A 134 -3.09 -16.76 -11.43
N SER A 135 -4.06 -15.96 -10.99
CA SER A 135 -4.99 -15.28 -11.91
C SER A 135 -4.29 -14.33 -12.89
N HIS A 136 -3.12 -13.82 -12.49
CA HIS A 136 -2.37 -12.82 -13.23
C HIS A 136 -1.21 -13.39 -14.04
N LEU A 137 -0.75 -14.60 -13.73
CA LEU A 137 0.27 -15.28 -14.52
C LEU A 137 -0.28 -15.59 -15.91
N ARG A 138 -0.05 -14.71 -16.86
CA ARG A 138 -0.32 -14.96 -18.29
C ARG A 138 0.79 -15.86 -18.87
N LYS A 139 0.41 -16.79 -19.76
CA LYS A 139 1.33 -17.70 -20.46
C LYS A 139 2.36 -17.01 -21.38
N HIS A 140 2.29 -15.70 -21.57
CA HIS A 140 3.19 -14.97 -22.46
C HIS A 140 4.16 -14.12 -21.65
N HIS A 141 5.39 -14.64 -21.57
CA HIS A 141 6.64 -13.91 -21.33
C HIS A 141 6.54 -12.69 -20.42
N LEU A 142 6.59 -12.93 -19.10
CA LEU A 142 7.23 -11.94 -18.23
C LEU A 142 8.69 -11.86 -18.69
N GLN A 143 8.95 -11.08 -19.74
CA GLN A 143 10.30 -10.62 -19.98
C GLN A 143 10.63 -9.74 -18.78
N PHE A 144 11.36 -10.29 -17.83
CA PHE A 144 11.78 -9.58 -16.63
C PHE A 144 12.64 -8.39 -17.04
N ASN A 145 11.99 -7.29 -17.32
CA ASN A 145 12.68 -6.03 -17.55
C ASN A 145 12.96 -5.36 -16.19
N LYS A 146 13.86 -4.37 -16.19
CA LYS A 146 14.26 -3.64 -14.97
C LYS A 146 13.10 -2.99 -14.21
N TYR A 147 11.99 -2.66 -14.88
CA TYR A 147 10.82 -2.03 -14.25
C TYR A 147 9.99 -3.06 -13.49
N LEU A 148 9.83 -4.26 -14.04
CA LEU A 148 9.15 -5.36 -13.36
C LEU A 148 9.95 -5.84 -12.15
N ILE A 149 11.28 -5.93 -12.25
CA ILE A 149 12.15 -6.23 -11.11
C ILE A 149 12.01 -5.15 -10.04
N ALA A 150 12.01 -3.88 -10.42
CA ALA A 150 11.82 -2.76 -9.48
C ALA A 150 10.45 -2.84 -8.77
N ALA A 151 9.37 -3.21 -9.46
CA ALA A 151 8.06 -3.41 -8.86
C ALA A 151 8.04 -4.56 -7.85
N LEU A 152 8.69 -5.68 -8.16
CA LEU A 152 8.79 -6.82 -7.23
C LEU A 152 9.61 -6.44 -5.99
N LEU A 153 10.74 -5.77 -6.16
CA LEU A 153 11.54 -5.25 -5.04
C LEU A 153 10.75 -4.22 -4.22
N ALA A 154 9.98 -3.33 -4.87
CA ALA A 154 9.10 -2.41 -4.18
C ALA A 154 8.10 -3.15 -3.29
N SER A 155 7.49 -4.22 -3.80
CA SER A 155 6.54 -5.05 -3.03
C SER A 155 7.19 -5.68 -1.79
N LEU A 156 8.44 -6.14 -1.91
CA LEU A 156 9.20 -6.66 -0.78
C LEU A 156 9.51 -5.55 0.25
N PHE A 157 10.00 -4.39 -0.19
CA PHE A 157 10.31 -3.27 0.72
C PHE A 157 9.05 -2.70 1.39
N PHE A 158 7.91 -2.65 0.69
CA PHE A 158 6.63 -2.30 1.32
C PHE A 158 6.21 -3.32 2.38
N ALA A 159 6.40 -4.61 2.14
CA ALA A 159 6.10 -5.63 3.12
C ALA A 159 6.97 -5.49 4.38
N ILE A 160 8.26 -5.26 4.22
CA ILE A 160 9.20 -5.01 5.32
C ILE A 160 8.78 -3.75 6.09
N GLU A 161 8.46 -2.66 5.40
CA GLU A 161 7.96 -1.41 6.00
C GLU A 161 6.70 -1.65 6.84
N LEU A 162 5.72 -2.34 6.29
CA LEU A 162 4.44 -2.59 6.95
C LEU A 162 4.59 -3.45 8.21
N VAL A 163 5.37 -4.52 8.10
CA VAL A 163 5.62 -5.42 9.24
C VAL A 163 6.43 -4.71 10.33
N ALA A 164 7.50 -3.99 9.97
CA ALA A 164 8.28 -3.21 10.93
C ALA A 164 7.45 -2.10 11.60
N SER A 165 6.56 -1.45 10.86
CA SER A 165 5.67 -0.42 11.40
C SER A 165 4.81 -0.95 12.55
N ARG A 166 4.33 -2.20 12.49
CA ARG A 166 3.49 -2.81 13.54
C ARG A 166 4.15 -2.76 14.91
N ALA A 167 5.48 -2.85 14.99
CA ALA A 167 6.22 -2.85 16.25
C ALA A 167 6.12 -1.52 17.00
N ILE A 168 5.99 -0.40 16.31
CA ILE A 168 6.00 0.94 16.90
C ILE A 168 4.65 1.67 16.82
N LEU A 169 3.71 1.15 16.03
CA LEU A 169 2.36 1.72 15.91
C LEU A 169 1.64 1.96 17.25
N PRO A 170 1.78 1.14 18.32
CA PRO A 170 1.10 1.39 19.60
C PRO A 170 1.43 2.74 20.21
N TYR A 171 2.60 3.31 19.93
CA TYR A 171 3.08 4.57 20.51
C TYR A 171 2.61 5.82 19.76
N TYR A 172 1.84 5.65 18.67
CA TYR A 172 1.37 6.72 17.79
C TYR A 172 -0.13 6.59 17.54
N SER A 173 -0.79 7.71 17.20
CA SER A 173 -2.01 7.57 16.40
C SER A 173 -1.65 7.21 14.95
N GLY A 174 -2.55 6.54 14.24
CA GLY A 174 -2.31 6.19 12.83
C GLY A 174 -1.99 7.41 11.95
N ILE A 175 -2.64 8.54 12.22
CA ILE A 175 -2.41 9.80 11.50
C ILE A 175 -1.05 10.40 11.86
N THR A 176 -0.69 10.46 13.14
CA THR A 176 0.62 10.98 13.60
C THR A 176 1.76 10.17 13.00
N PHE A 177 1.67 8.85 13.07
CA PHE A 177 2.68 7.97 12.49
C PHE A 177 2.84 8.18 10.99
N TYR A 178 1.72 8.22 10.26
CA TYR A 178 1.74 8.41 8.82
C TYR A 178 2.29 9.78 8.41
N PHE A 179 1.90 10.83 9.14
CA PHE A 179 2.42 12.18 8.94
C PHE A 179 3.93 12.25 9.12
N ILE A 180 4.47 11.78 10.27
CA ILE A 180 5.92 11.84 10.56
C ILE A 180 6.70 11.09 9.47
N ARG A 181 6.24 9.90 9.08
CA ARG A 181 6.85 9.13 8.02
C ARG A 181 6.83 9.86 6.67
N CYS A 182 5.68 10.39 6.26
CA CYS A 182 5.53 11.09 4.98
C CYS A 182 6.28 12.41 4.95
N ALA A 183 6.34 13.14 6.07
CA ALA A 183 7.14 14.36 6.20
C ALA A 183 8.64 14.06 6.02
N ALA A 184 9.15 13.01 6.65
CA ALA A 184 10.54 12.58 6.49
C ALA A 184 10.84 12.18 5.03
N ILE A 185 9.94 11.41 4.38
CA ILE A 185 10.09 11.03 2.97
C ILE A 185 10.07 12.27 2.08
N PHE A 186 9.15 13.21 2.33
CA PHE A 186 9.08 14.48 1.58
C PHE A 186 10.39 15.25 1.71
N ILE A 187 10.88 15.49 2.93
CA ILE A 187 12.12 16.24 3.19
C ILE A 187 13.30 15.60 2.46
N PHE A 188 13.45 14.28 2.60
CA PHE A 188 14.55 13.53 1.98
C PHE A 188 14.49 13.58 0.45
N THR A 189 13.33 13.30 -0.13
CA THR A 189 13.17 13.26 -1.59
C THR A 189 13.24 14.66 -2.21
N PHE A 190 12.75 15.69 -1.52
CA PHE A 190 12.89 17.09 -1.95
C PHE A 190 14.37 17.53 -1.94
N ALA A 191 15.11 17.20 -0.88
CA ALA A 191 16.55 17.52 -0.77
C ALA A 191 17.36 16.90 -1.92
N ILE A 192 17.04 15.64 -2.29
CA ILE A 192 17.77 14.92 -3.36
C ILE A 192 17.34 15.39 -4.74
N PHE A 193 16.02 15.45 -5.01
CA PHE A 193 15.53 15.66 -6.37
C PHE A 193 15.35 17.13 -6.73
N ARG A 194 15.24 18.02 -5.73
CA ARG A 194 15.03 19.47 -5.92
C ARG A 194 13.97 19.78 -6.97
N SER A 195 12.86 19.00 -6.92
CA SER A 195 11.81 19.03 -7.93
C SER A 195 11.08 20.37 -7.95
N SER A 196 10.88 20.95 -9.15
CA SER A 196 10.19 22.22 -9.33
C SER A 196 8.67 22.02 -9.51
N PRO A 197 7.82 22.83 -8.88
CA PRO A 197 6.36 22.79 -9.07
C PRO A 197 5.91 23.18 -10.48
N LYS A 198 6.76 23.78 -11.29
CA LYS A 198 6.47 24.21 -12.66
C LYS A 198 6.01 23.05 -13.58
N PHE A 199 6.33 21.81 -13.22
CA PHE A 199 5.91 20.63 -13.99
C PHE A 199 4.51 20.14 -13.66
N ILE A 200 3.86 20.71 -12.63
CA ILE A 200 2.53 20.30 -12.16
C ILE A 200 1.50 21.35 -12.57
N ASP A 201 0.61 20.98 -13.46
CA ASP A 201 -0.55 21.78 -13.82
C ASP A 201 -1.63 21.72 -12.71
N LYS A 202 -2.55 22.70 -12.68
CA LYS A 202 -3.60 22.80 -11.65
C LYS A 202 -4.40 21.52 -11.48
N THR A 203 -4.78 20.87 -12.59
CA THR A 203 -5.52 19.60 -12.56
C THR A 203 -4.71 18.47 -11.90
N SER A 204 -3.43 18.35 -12.25
CA SER A 204 -2.56 17.35 -11.62
C SER A 204 -2.34 17.64 -10.15
N GLY A 205 -2.15 18.91 -9.77
CA GLY A 205 -2.03 19.31 -8.37
C GLY A 205 -3.26 18.94 -7.55
N PHE A 206 -4.46 19.21 -8.09
CA PHE A 206 -5.71 18.80 -7.45
C PHE A 206 -5.81 17.27 -7.31
N LEU A 207 -5.51 16.51 -8.39
CA LEU A 207 -5.53 15.05 -8.33
C LEU A 207 -4.52 14.49 -7.31
N ILE A 208 -3.33 15.09 -7.20
CA ILE A 208 -2.32 14.71 -6.21
C ILE A 208 -2.84 14.95 -4.78
N LEU A 209 -3.51 16.09 -4.53
CA LEU A 209 -4.12 16.37 -3.21
C LEU A 209 -5.22 15.35 -2.87
N VAL A 210 -6.12 15.07 -3.82
CA VAL A 210 -7.17 14.05 -3.63
C VAL A 210 -6.56 12.67 -3.37
N THR A 211 -5.53 12.31 -4.14
CA THR A 211 -4.79 11.06 -3.93
C THR A 211 -4.15 11.02 -2.54
N GLY A 212 -3.59 12.14 -2.07
CA GLY A 212 -3.04 12.26 -0.72
C GLY A 212 -4.07 11.98 0.36
N ALA A 213 -5.28 12.56 0.24
CA ALA A 213 -6.39 12.32 1.17
C ALA A 213 -6.82 10.83 1.19
N ILE A 214 -6.91 10.20 0.02
CA ILE A 214 -7.24 8.78 -0.12
C ILE A 214 -6.16 7.90 0.54
N TRP A 215 -4.88 8.19 0.36
CA TRP A 215 -3.80 7.45 0.99
C TRP A 215 -3.74 7.63 2.50
N ILE A 216 -4.09 8.81 3.04
CA ILE A 216 -4.22 9.02 4.49
C ILE A 216 -5.30 8.08 5.03
N PHE A 217 -6.49 8.10 4.44
CA PHE A 217 -7.60 7.25 4.86
C PHE A 217 -7.21 5.76 4.80
N TYR A 218 -6.67 5.30 3.66
CA TYR A 218 -6.19 3.93 3.48
C TYR A 218 -5.21 3.51 4.58
N ARG A 219 -4.18 4.31 4.83
CA ARG A 219 -3.13 3.98 5.80
C ARG A 219 -3.62 3.99 7.24
N VAL A 220 -4.49 4.93 7.60
CA VAL A 220 -5.09 4.97 8.94
C VAL A 220 -5.94 3.72 9.18
N VAL A 221 -6.74 3.32 8.20
CA VAL A 221 -7.55 2.09 8.26
C VAL A 221 -6.67 0.85 8.37
N LEU A 222 -5.60 0.77 7.59
CA LEU A 222 -4.64 -0.33 7.62
C LEU A 222 -3.96 -0.45 9.00
N TYR A 223 -3.47 0.67 9.55
CA TYR A 223 -2.83 0.70 10.87
C TYR A 223 -3.79 0.34 12.00
N TYR A 224 -5.02 0.84 11.93
CA TYR A 224 -6.07 0.42 12.84
C TYR A 224 -6.30 -1.10 12.77
N GLY A 225 -6.39 -1.64 11.58
CA GLY A 225 -6.52 -3.08 11.38
C GLY A 225 -5.37 -3.88 11.98
N TYR A 226 -4.13 -3.43 11.78
CA TYR A 226 -2.93 -4.08 12.34
C TYR A 226 -2.91 -4.11 13.86
N LEU A 227 -3.42 -3.05 14.50
CA LEU A 227 -3.50 -2.98 15.97
C LEU A 227 -4.66 -3.81 16.53
N THR A 228 -5.77 -3.88 15.82
CA THR A 228 -7.03 -4.48 16.33
C THR A 228 -7.15 -5.95 15.96
N TYR A 229 -6.83 -6.31 14.72
CA TYR A 229 -7.07 -7.66 14.18
C TYR A 229 -5.79 -8.45 13.89
N GLY A 230 -4.62 -7.80 14.01
CA GLY A 230 -3.34 -8.37 13.62
C GLY A 230 -2.99 -8.13 12.13
N VAL A 231 -1.72 -8.41 11.81
CA VAL A 231 -1.16 -8.11 10.48
C VAL A 231 -1.70 -9.06 9.43
N ILE A 232 -1.68 -10.38 9.71
CA ILE A 232 -2.07 -11.40 8.73
C ILE A 232 -3.55 -11.28 8.36
N PHE A 233 -4.41 -11.17 9.38
CA PHE A 233 -5.86 -11.06 9.14
C PHE A 233 -6.24 -9.77 8.40
N THR A 234 -5.66 -8.64 8.79
CA THR A 234 -5.87 -7.36 8.11
C THR A 234 -5.39 -7.43 6.66
N THR A 235 -4.20 -7.99 6.43
CA THR A 235 -3.66 -8.15 5.07
C THR A 235 -4.55 -9.01 4.20
N LEU A 236 -5.12 -10.10 4.76
CA LEU A 236 -6.09 -10.93 4.06
C LEU A 236 -7.34 -10.13 3.61
N LEU A 237 -7.86 -9.23 4.47
CA LEU A 237 -8.97 -8.36 4.08
C LEU A 237 -8.58 -7.39 2.95
N PHE A 238 -7.36 -6.87 2.97
CA PHE A 238 -6.85 -5.97 1.92
C PHE A 238 -6.52 -6.70 0.60
N ILE A 239 -6.40 -8.04 0.59
CA ILE A 239 -6.30 -8.84 -0.65
C ILE A 239 -7.56 -8.67 -1.54
N LEU A 240 -8.64 -8.11 -1.00
CA LEU A 240 -9.82 -7.73 -1.81
C LEU A 240 -9.56 -6.48 -2.69
N ALA A 241 -8.57 -5.64 -2.39
CA ALA A 241 -8.31 -4.42 -3.15
C ALA A 241 -8.10 -4.65 -4.66
N PRO A 242 -7.33 -5.64 -5.13
CA PRO A 242 -7.22 -5.97 -6.54
C PRO A 242 -8.55 -6.28 -7.24
N ILE A 243 -9.52 -6.84 -6.53
CA ILE A 243 -10.87 -7.09 -7.08
C ILE A 243 -11.53 -5.76 -7.44
N PHE A 244 -11.46 -4.77 -6.54
CA PHE A 244 -11.96 -3.42 -6.79
C PHE A 244 -11.16 -2.71 -7.89
N ILE A 245 -9.83 -2.92 -7.95
CA ILE A 245 -8.99 -2.38 -9.02
C ILE A 245 -9.48 -2.88 -10.39
N TYR A 246 -9.83 -4.16 -10.51
CA TYR A 246 -10.39 -4.71 -11.76
C TYR A 246 -11.74 -4.14 -12.11
N ILE A 247 -12.64 -4.01 -11.13
CA ILE A 247 -13.94 -3.39 -11.34
C ILE A 247 -13.76 -1.97 -11.84
N PHE A 248 -12.90 -1.19 -11.20
CA PHE A 248 -12.61 0.18 -11.58
C PHE A 248 -11.89 0.29 -12.93
N ALA A 249 -10.93 -0.59 -13.20
CA ALA A 249 -10.26 -0.64 -14.50
C ALA A 249 -11.26 -0.97 -15.62
N ARG A 250 -12.23 -1.87 -15.37
CA ARG A 250 -13.30 -2.17 -16.31
C ARG A 250 -14.20 -0.95 -16.57
N ILE A 251 -14.58 -0.24 -15.52
CA ILE A 251 -15.54 0.89 -15.61
C ILE A 251 -14.84 2.13 -16.21
N PHE A 252 -13.69 2.52 -15.65
CA PHE A 252 -13.03 3.80 -15.99
C PHE A 252 -12.01 3.68 -17.12
N LEU A 253 -11.31 2.55 -17.24
CA LEU A 253 -10.29 2.33 -18.26
C LEU A 253 -10.78 1.46 -19.41
N LYS A 254 -12.00 0.91 -19.33
CA LYS A 254 -12.64 0.01 -20.33
C LYS A 254 -11.81 -1.25 -20.61
N GLU A 255 -11.05 -1.73 -19.65
CA GLU A 255 -10.25 -2.95 -19.75
C GLU A 255 -11.13 -4.22 -19.73
N LYS A 256 -10.74 -5.27 -20.46
CA LYS A 256 -11.49 -6.54 -20.50
C LYS A 256 -11.12 -7.40 -19.28
N LEU A 257 -12.12 -7.88 -18.56
CA LEU A 257 -11.94 -8.86 -17.48
C LEU A 257 -11.68 -10.26 -18.08
N ASN A 258 -10.72 -10.98 -17.47
CA ASN A 258 -10.45 -12.35 -17.80
C ASN A 258 -11.21 -13.28 -16.81
N TRP A 259 -11.65 -14.47 -17.29
CA TRP A 259 -12.32 -15.47 -16.46
C TRP A 259 -11.48 -15.90 -15.24
N ARG A 260 -10.14 -15.90 -15.36
CA ARG A 260 -9.22 -16.21 -14.27
C ARG A 260 -9.31 -15.21 -13.12
N ASN A 261 -9.51 -13.92 -13.45
CA ASN A 261 -9.69 -12.87 -12.44
C ASN A 261 -10.98 -13.08 -11.68
N ILE A 262 -12.04 -13.55 -12.35
CA ILE A 262 -13.33 -13.87 -11.72
C ILE A 262 -13.16 -15.08 -10.78
N LEU A 263 -12.49 -16.14 -11.23
CA LEU A 263 -12.24 -17.32 -10.41
C LEU A 263 -11.41 -16.98 -9.17
N ALA A 264 -10.33 -16.19 -9.32
CA ALA A 264 -9.54 -15.73 -8.18
C ALA A 264 -10.37 -14.89 -7.21
N ALA A 265 -11.22 -13.99 -7.73
CA ALA A 265 -12.11 -13.19 -6.88
C ALA A 265 -13.04 -14.08 -6.03
N ILE A 266 -13.61 -15.14 -6.61
CA ILE A 266 -14.46 -16.08 -5.88
C ILE A 266 -13.67 -16.80 -4.78
N ILE A 267 -12.45 -17.28 -5.08
CA ILE A 267 -11.58 -17.96 -4.10
C ILE A 267 -11.20 -16.98 -2.97
N ILE A 268 -10.83 -15.76 -3.28
CA ILE A 268 -10.45 -14.74 -2.29
C ILE A 268 -11.63 -14.41 -1.38
N VAL A 269 -12.82 -14.18 -1.95
CA VAL A 269 -14.02 -13.91 -1.16
C VAL A 269 -14.37 -15.08 -0.23
N ALA A 270 -14.24 -16.33 -0.71
CA ALA A 270 -14.43 -17.51 0.12
C ALA A 270 -13.40 -17.60 1.26
N CYS A 271 -12.11 -17.31 0.98
CA CYS A 271 -11.05 -17.27 1.98
C CYS A 271 -11.32 -16.21 3.06
N VAL A 272 -11.70 -15.00 2.63
CA VAL A 272 -12.04 -13.89 3.55
C VAL A 272 -13.26 -14.24 4.39
N ALA A 273 -14.32 -14.79 3.80
CA ALA A 273 -15.50 -15.21 4.52
C ALA A 273 -15.18 -16.29 5.57
N TYR A 274 -14.38 -17.30 5.21
CA TYR A 274 -13.91 -18.30 6.15
C TYR A 274 -13.11 -17.69 7.31
N ALA A 275 -12.19 -16.80 7.03
CA ALA A 275 -11.35 -16.17 8.06
C ALA A 275 -12.17 -15.32 9.04
N ILE A 276 -13.22 -14.63 8.55
CA ILE A 276 -14.16 -13.87 9.39
C ILE A 276 -14.97 -14.80 10.28
N LEU A 277 -15.44 -15.94 9.77
CA LEU A 277 -16.21 -16.91 10.53
C LEU A 277 -15.35 -17.69 11.54
N ALA A 278 -14.09 -17.98 11.19
CA ALA A 278 -13.15 -18.69 12.06
C ALA A 278 -12.55 -17.81 13.17
N ASN A 279 -12.62 -16.50 13.03
CA ASN A 279 -12.09 -15.54 14.00
C ASN A 279 -13.17 -14.49 14.35
N PRO A 280 -14.27 -14.89 15.01
CA PRO A 280 -15.31 -13.95 15.43
C PRO A 280 -14.69 -12.99 16.46
N THR A 281 -14.47 -11.73 16.04
CA THR A 281 -14.02 -10.60 16.88
C THR A 281 -15.18 -10.00 17.65
#